data_ad73f4bf2c737267d3c86f483f51c7ce
#
_entry.id   ad73f4bf2c737267d3c86f483f51c7ce
#
_cell.length_a   1.000
_cell.length_b   1.000
_cell.length_c   1.000
_cell.angle_alpha   90.00
_cell.angle_beta   90.00
_cell.angle_gamma   90.00
#
_symmetry.space_group_name_H-M   'P 1'
#
loop_
_entity.id
_entity.type
_entity.pdbx_description
1 polymer ?
#
loop_
_entity_poly.entity_id
_entity_poly.type
_entity_poly.pdbx_seq_one_letter_code
_entity_poly.pdbx_strand_id
1 'polypeptide(L)'
;MASRTRENRLLIPVLVFLCVVVASCQFLDTIAGIQHDTVGFDVVETTIADVHQAMQDGQVTARQLVEDYLARIEAYDKRNPALNAIIEVNPRALERADELDVAFAESGLTGPLHGIPMIVKDNYDFAGMPTTAGSASLAESMPPDDSFQVRRIQEAGAIVLAKSNMAEFAFSPNETIGSRIPGFTRNPYATNRVPAGSSGGTGAAVAASFGVVGLGTDTGNSIRGPSSHNALVGIRSTI
;
A
#
# COMPACT_ATOMS: atom_id res chain seq x y z
N MET A 1 1.67 17.06 -76.14
CA MET A 1 2.76 17.10 -75.17
C MET A 1 2.62 18.38 -74.31
N ALA A 2 1.86 18.36 -73.25
CA ALA A 2 1.81 19.38 -72.20
C ALA A 2 0.72 19.01 -71.20
N SER A 3 1.08 18.45 -70.07
CA SER A 3 0.23 18.43 -68.84
C SER A 3 0.88 17.55 -67.76
N ARG A 4 1.94 18.02 -67.12
CA ARG A 4 2.46 17.35 -65.93
C ARG A 4 3.18 18.26 -64.92
N THR A 5 2.90 19.53 -64.90
CA THR A 5 3.62 20.47 -64.00
C THR A 5 2.74 21.31 -63.07
N ARG A 6 1.46 20.97 -62.88
CA ARG A 6 0.56 21.73 -61.96
C ARG A 6 0.23 21.09 -60.64
N GLU A 7 0.44 19.79 -60.46
CA GLU A 7 0.08 19.09 -59.20
C GLU A 7 1.15 19.19 -58.09
N ASN A 8 2.42 19.43 -58.45
CA ASN A 8 3.50 19.47 -57.44
C ASN A 8 3.65 20.83 -56.70
N ARG A 9 2.92 21.87 -57.12
CA ARG A 9 3.03 23.20 -56.48
C ARG A 9 2.11 23.38 -55.25
N LEU A 10 1.09 22.54 -55.08
CA LEU A 10 0.17 22.60 -53.96
C LEU A 10 0.56 21.68 -52.82
N LEU A 11 1.34 20.62 -53.08
CA LEU A 11 1.77 19.67 -52.05
C LEU A 11 2.89 20.20 -51.14
N ILE A 12 3.75 21.05 -51.67
CA ILE A 12 4.89 21.61 -50.90
C ILE A 12 4.41 22.56 -49.76
N PRO A 13 3.50 23.52 -50.01
CA PRO A 13 3.01 24.38 -48.91
C PRO A 13 2.18 23.65 -47.89
N VAL A 14 1.44 22.59 -48.25
CA VAL A 14 0.66 21.77 -47.30
C VAL A 14 1.58 20.94 -46.43
N LEU A 15 2.65 20.33 -46.99
CA LEU A 15 3.64 19.60 -46.23
C LEU A 15 4.44 20.49 -45.27
N VAL A 16 4.82 21.68 -45.70
CA VAL A 16 5.53 22.64 -44.85
C VAL A 16 4.63 23.16 -43.74
N PHE A 17 3.34 23.41 -44.01
CA PHE A 17 2.38 23.82 -42.98
C PHE A 17 2.13 22.70 -41.97
N LEU A 18 2.02 21.44 -42.43
CA LEU A 18 1.87 20.30 -41.55
C LEU A 18 3.09 20.07 -40.67
N CYS A 19 4.31 20.19 -41.22
CA CYS A 19 5.55 20.11 -40.46
C CYS A 19 5.70 21.24 -39.42
N VAL A 20 5.28 22.46 -39.75
CA VAL A 20 5.28 23.59 -38.80
C VAL A 20 4.28 23.39 -37.68
N VAL A 21 3.09 22.87 -37.97
CA VAL A 21 2.07 22.57 -36.95
C VAL A 21 2.52 21.44 -36.01
N VAL A 22 3.12 20.37 -36.55
CA VAL A 22 3.66 19.29 -35.73
C VAL A 22 4.86 19.74 -34.89
N ALA A 23 5.77 20.54 -35.48
CA ALA A 23 6.89 21.12 -34.75
C ALA A 23 6.42 22.12 -33.66
N SER A 24 5.34 22.85 -33.90
CA SER A 24 4.76 23.79 -32.93
C SER A 24 4.10 23.03 -31.78
N CYS A 25 3.40 21.91 -32.05
CA CYS A 25 2.88 21.05 -30.99
C CYS A 25 4.01 20.43 -30.15
N GLN A 26 5.04 19.88 -30.78
CA GLN A 26 6.19 19.34 -30.06
C GLN A 26 6.97 20.41 -29.29
N PHE A 27 7.03 21.65 -29.81
CA PHE A 27 7.68 22.75 -29.13
C PHE A 27 6.83 23.31 -27.98
N LEU A 28 5.51 23.27 -28.08
CA LEU A 28 4.60 23.60 -26.99
C LEU A 28 4.62 22.54 -25.89
N ASP A 29 4.72 21.25 -26.26
CA ASP A 29 4.96 20.17 -25.30
C ASP A 29 6.32 20.29 -24.60
N THR A 30 7.34 20.81 -25.29
CA THR A 30 8.67 21.06 -24.70
C THR A 30 8.69 22.34 -23.85
N ILE A 31 7.86 23.34 -24.12
CA ILE A 31 7.71 24.54 -23.26
C ILE A 31 6.72 24.28 -22.12
N ALA A 32 5.70 23.44 -22.33
CA ALA A 32 4.85 22.90 -21.28
C ALA A 32 5.55 21.80 -20.45
N GLY A 33 6.72 21.33 -20.89
CA GLY A 33 7.65 20.48 -20.16
C GLY A 33 8.42 21.22 -19.05
N ILE A 34 7.74 22.08 -18.30
CA ILE A 34 7.95 22.06 -16.87
C ILE A 34 7.40 20.68 -16.48
N GLN A 35 8.25 19.65 -16.53
CA GLN A 35 8.11 18.57 -15.60
C GLN A 35 8.04 19.28 -14.24
N HIS A 36 6.83 19.44 -13.73
CA HIS A 36 6.66 19.29 -12.31
C HIS A 36 7.24 17.89 -12.09
N ASP A 37 8.48 17.79 -11.62
CA ASP A 37 8.83 16.75 -10.71
C ASP A 37 7.74 16.87 -9.64
N THR A 38 6.66 16.16 -9.83
CA THR A 38 5.72 15.85 -8.76
C THR A 38 6.60 15.01 -7.85
N VAL A 39 7.22 15.68 -6.88
CA VAL A 39 7.75 14.99 -5.70
C VAL A 39 6.55 14.20 -5.25
N GLY A 40 6.55 12.89 -5.54
CA GLY A 40 5.44 12.02 -5.23
C GLY A 40 5.15 12.17 -3.73
N PHE A 41 3.91 11.97 -3.31
CA PHE A 41 3.55 12.01 -1.91
C PHE A 41 4.48 11.05 -1.14
N ASP A 42 5.20 11.56 -0.12
CA ASP A 42 6.10 10.71 0.67
C ASP A 42 5.27 9.87 1.66
N VAL A 43 5.29 8.55 1.45
CA VAL A 43 4.56 7.57 2.28
C VAL A 43 5.30 7.17 3.55
N VAL A 44 6.51 7.72 3.79
CA VAL A 44 7.31 7.37 4.98
C VAL A 44 6.79 8.13 6.20
N GLU A 45 6.45 7.38 7.26
CA GLU A 45 5.94 7.91 8.54
C GLU A 45 4.72 8.84 8.40
N THR A 46 3.92 8.67 7.33
CA THR A 46 2.74 9.49 7.09
C THR A 46 1.59 9.13 8.03
N THR A 47 0.78 10.12 8.39
CA THR A 47 -0.42 9.93 9.21
C THR A 47 -1.68 9.85 8.37
N ILE A 48 -2.79 9.37 8.97
CA ILE A 48 -4.12 9.40 8.32
C ILE A 48 -4.49 10.82 7.91
N ALA A 49 -4.18 11.81 8.75
CA ALA A 49 -4.49 13.21 8.48
C ALA A 49 -3.70 13.74 7.27
N ASP A 50 -2.40 13.39 7.17
CA ASP A 50 -1.56 13.79 6.04
C ASP A 50 -2.06 13.19 4.73
N VAL A 51 -2.44 11.90 4.75
CA VAL A 51 -3.03 11.22 3.58
C VAL A 51 -4.32 11.90 3.15
N HIS A 52 -5.25 12.14 4.08
CA HIS A 52 -6.52 12.78 3.76
C HIS A 52 -6.34 14.20 3.24
N GLN A 53 -5.40 14.97 3.81
CA GLN A 53 -5.08 16.30 3.31
C GLN A 53 -4.50 16.23 1.88
N ALA A 54 -3.56 15.32 1.65
CA ALA A 54 -2.96 15.13 0.33
C ALA A 54 -3.99 14.70 -0.74
N MET A 55 -4.96 13.84 -0.37
CA MET A 55 -6.07 13.49 -1.27
C MET A 55 -6.94 14.69 -1.58
N GLN A 56 -7.30 15.51 -0.58
CA GLN A 56 -8.09 16.73 -0.77
C GLN A 56 -7.39 17.78 -1.62
N ASP A 57 -6.06 17.85 -1.52
CA ASP A 57 -5.21 18.75 -2.30
C ASP A 57 -4.89 18.19 -3.71
N GLY A 58 -5.34 16.96 -4.03
CA GLY A 58 -5.09 16.30 -5.30
C GLY A 58 -3.65 15.85 -5.51
N GLN A 59 -2.87 15.69 -4.44
CA GLN A 59 -1.46 15.28 -4.47
C GLN A 59 -1.29 13.76 -4.59
N VAL A 60 -2.25 12.98 -4.11
CA VAL A 60 -2.24 11.53 -4.13
C VAL A 60 -3.66 10.98 -4.26
N THR A 61 -3.81 9.83 -4.93
CA THR A 61 -5.03 9.03 -4.94
C THR A 61 -4.89 7.81 -4.04
N ALA A 62 -5.99 7.14 -3.68
CA ALA A 62 -5.92 5.89 -2.93
C ALA A 62 -5.15 4.82 -3.72
N ARG A 63 -5.32 4.79 -5.06
CA ARG A 63 -4.57 3.89 -5.93
C ARG A 63 -3.07 4.15 -5.89
N GLN A 64 -2.63 5.40 -6.06
CA GLN A 64 -1.22 5.76 -6.01
C GLN A 64 -0.61 5.41 -4.66
N LEU A 65 -1.33 5.68 -3.57
CA LEU A 65 -0.88 5.35 -2.22
C LEU A 65 -0.68 3.83 -2.03
N VAL A 66 -1.62 3.01 -2.54
CA VAL A 66 -1.47 1.54 -2.51
C VAL A 66 -0.28 1.09 -3.35
N GLU A 67 -0.09 1.64 -4.56
CA GLU A 67 1.05 1.32 -5.44
C GLU A 67 2.38 1.64 -4.76
N ASP A 68 2.51 2.79 -4.09
CA ASP A 68 3.72 3.20 -3.38
C ASP A 68 4.05 2.26 -2.21
N TYR A 69 3.04 1.89 -1.40
CA TYR A 69 3.26 0.91 -0.32
C TYR A 69 3.60 -0.49 -0.85
N LEU A 70 2.95 -0.94 -1.93
CA LEU A 70 3.30 -2.22 -2.57
C LEU A 70 4.73 -2.23 -3.09
N ALA A 71 5.19 -1.13 -3.69
CA ALA A 71 6.57 -0.98 -4.15
C ALA A 71 7.57 -1.06 -2.97
N ARG A 72 7.22 -0.46 -1.80
CA ARG A 72 8.04 -0.57 -0.59
C ARG A 72 8.08 -1.98 -0.03
N ILE A 73 6.95 -2.68 0.02
CA ILE A 73 6.88 -4.09 0.43
C ILE A 73 7.78 -4.94 -0.48
N GLU A 74 7.67 -4.79 -1.80
CA GLU A 74 8.50 -5.53 -2.76
C GLU A 74 10.00 -5.22 -2.57
N ALA A 75 10.36 -3.97 -2.29
CA ALA A 75 11.76 -3.56 -2.13
C ALA A 75 12.40 -4.10 -0.84
N TYR A 76 11.66 -4.14 0.28
CA TYR A 76 12.27 -4.31 1.60
C TYR A 76 11.78 -5.54 2.38
N ASP A 77 10.63 -6.12 2.02
CA ASP A 77 10.07 -7.23 2.79
C ASP A 77 10.67 -8.59 2.43
N LYS A 78 10.82 -8.89 1.13
CA LYS A 78 11.34 -10.19 0.64
C LYS A 78 12.75 -10.13 0.09
N ARG A 79 13.24 -8.91 -0.17
CA ARG A 79 14.61 -8.65 -0.63
C ARG A 79 15.47 -8.10 0.52
N ASN A 80 16.64 -7.57 0.22
CA ASN A 80 17.49 -6.98 1.26
C ASN A 80 16.89 -5.68 1.81
N PRO A 81 16.59 -5.56 3.12
CA PRO A 81 17.03 -6.40 4.24
C PRO A 81 16.20 -7.65 4.52
N ALA A 82 15.16 -7.96 3.77
CA ALA A 82 14.26 -9.08 3.95
C ALA A 82 13.62 -9.11 5.35
N LEU A 83 12.75 -8.12 5.60
CA LEU A 83 12.09 -7.95 6.91
C LEU A 83 11.15 -9.12 7.24
N ASN A 84 10.57 -9.78 6.25
CA ASN A 84 9.59 -10.86 6.40
C ASN A 84 8.43 -10.48 7.32
N ALA A 85 7.97 -9.24 7.21
CA ALA A 85 6.85 -8.71 7.99
C ALA A 85 5.49 -9.09 7.41
N ILE A 86 5.45 -9.38 6.10
CA ILE A 86 4.22 -9.69 5.35
C ILE A 86 4.17 -11.19 5.01
N ILE A 87 3.03 -11.83 5.25
CA ILE A 87 2.73 -13.19 4.77
C ILE A 87 2.22 -13.10 3.34
N GLU A 88 1.18 -12.29 3.11
CA GLU A 88 0.51 -12.20 1.81
C GLU A 88 -0.03 -10.79 1.58
N VAL A 89 0.15 -10.32 0.35
CA VAL A 89 -0.44 -9.05 -0.13
C VAL A 89 -1.86 -9.31 -0.62
N ASN A 90 -2.78 -8.42 -0.31
CA ASN A 90 -4.15 -8.52 -0.79
C ASN A 90 -4.23 -8.32 -2.32
N PRO A 91 -4.61 -9.34 -3.08
CA PRO A 91 -4.68 -9.26 -4.54
C PRO A 91 -5.73 -8.25 -5.03
N ARG A 92 -6.69 -7.86 -4.18
CA ARG A 92 -7.76 -6.89 -4.50
C ARG A 92 -7.52 -5.49 -3.93
N ALA A 93 -6.33 -5.21 -3.38
CA ALA A 93 -6.05 -3.90 -2.77
C ALA A 93 -6.19 -2.74 -3.78
N LEU A 94 -5.70 -2.92 -5.01
CA LEU A 94 -5.81 -1.92 -6.07
C LEU A 94 -7.24 -1.74 -6.57
N GLU A 95 -8.02 -2.82 -6.70
CA GLU A 95 -9.44 -2.76 -7.05
C GLU A 95 -10.21 -1.95 -6.01
N ARG A 96 -9.95 -2.22 -4.72
CA ARG A 96 -10.56 -1.47 -3.63
C ARG A 96 -10.14 0.00 -3.61
N ALA A 97 -8.90 0.30 -3.94
CA ALA A 97 -8.42 1.67 -4.06
C ALA A 97 -9.13 2.43 -5.19
N ASP A 98 -9.32 1.80 -6.36
CA ASP A 98 -10.07 2.38 -7.49
C ASP A 98 -11.52 2.71 -7.11
N GLU A 99 -12.21 1.80 -6.39
CA GLU A 99 -13.58 2.06 -5.88
C GLU A 99 -13.62 3.29 -4.97
N LEU A 100 -12.62 3.44 -4.10
CA LEU A 100 -12.56 4.57 -3.18
C LEU A 100 -12.19 5.87 -3.89
N ASP A 101 -11.33 5.84 -4.90
CA ASP A 101 -11.03 7.02 -5.73
C ASP A 101 -12.29 7.50 -6.49
N VAL A 102 -13.11 6.58 -7.01
CA VAL A 102 -14.41 6.93 -7.61
C VAL A 102 -15.34 7.56 -6.57
N ALA A 103 -15.48 6.95 -5.39
CA ALA A 103 -16.30 7.47 -4.32
C ALA A 103 -15.82 8.85 -3.83
N PHE A 104 -14.51 9.07 -3.77
CA PHE A 104 -13.91 10.34 -3.43
C PHE A 104 -14.25 11.44 -4.45
N ALA A 105 -14.19 11.12 -5.74
CA ALA A 105 -14.55 12.06 -6.82
C ALA A 105 -16.02 12.47 -6.78
N GLU A 106 -16.91 11.57 -6.32
CA GLU A 106 -18.35 11.85 -6.22
C GLU A 106 -18.73 12.62 -4.96
N SER A 107 -18.12 12.34 -3.82
CA SER A 107 -18.59 12.81 -2.51
C SER A 107 -17.50 13.20 -1.50
N GLY A 108 -16.23 13.16 -1.89
CA GLY A 108 -15.11 13.38 -0.98
C GLY A 108 -14.87 12.18 -0.08
N LEU A 109 -14.25 12.41 1.09
CA LEU A 109 -13.96 11.34 2.05
C LEU A 109 -15.27 10.71 2.55
N THR A 110 -15.43 9.40 2.35
CA THR A 110 -16.63 8.63 2.73
C THR A 110 -16.58 8.06 4.14
N GLY A 111 -15.45 8.19 4.82
CA GLY A 111 -15.28 7.70 6.19
C GLY A 111 -13.93 8.12 6.79
N PRO A 112 -13.74 7.89 8.10
CA PRO A 112 -12.53 8.32 8.81
C PRO A 112 -11.25 7.57 8.41
N LEU A 113 -11.37 6.47 7.67
CA LEU A 113 -10.25 5.69 7.14
C LEU A 113 -10.30 5.62 5.60
N HIS A 114 -11.01 6.54 4.96
CA HIS A 114 -11.14 6.53 3.50
C HIS A 114 -9.78 6.49 2.80
N GLY A 115 -9.56 5.46 1.98
CA GLY A 115 -8.34 5.29 1.19
C GLY A 115 -7.08 4.91 2.00
N ILE A 116 -7.20 4.61 3.29
CA ILE A 116 -6.05 4.32 4.16
C ILE A 116 -5.61 2.86 4.03
N PRO A 117 -4.40 2.57 3.49
CA PRO A 117 -3.84 1.23 3.46
C PRO A 117 -3.41 0.76 4.84
N MET A 118 -3.95 -0.38 5.26
CA MET A 118 -3.72 -0.97 6.59
C MET A 118 -3.09 -2.35 6.50
N ILE A 119 -2.19 -2.62 7.44
CA ILE A 119 -1.61 -3.96 7.65
C ILE A 119 -2.44 -4.70 8.71
N VAL A 120 -2.91 -5.89 8.38
CA VAL A 120 -3.77 -6.69 9.27
C VAL A 120 -3.05 -7.96 9.70
N LYS A 121 -2.97 -8.19 11.03
CA LYS A 121 -2.35 -9.40 11.57
C LYS A 121 -3.05 -10.66 11.07
N ASP A 122 -2.30 -11.69 10.77
CA ASP A 122 -2.81 -12.89 10.11
C ASP A 122 -3.67 -13.83 10.96
N ASN A 123 -4.14 -13.40 12.12
CA ASN A 123 -5.20 -14.07 12.88
C ASN A 123 -6.56 -13.35 12.82
N TYR A 124 -6.68 -12.33 11.98
CA TYR A 124 -7.97 -11.76 11.61
C TYR A 124 -8.47 -12.38 10.31
N ASP A 125 -9.70 -12.84 10.33
CA ASP A 125 -10.38 -13.30 9.13
C ASP A 125 -10.63 -12.13 8.18
N PHE A 126 -10.24 -12.34 6.93
CA PHE A 126 -10.52 -11.46 5.80
C PHE A 126 -10.93 -12.31 4.61
N ALA A 127 -12.17 -12.17 4.18
CA ALA A 127 -12.74 -12.98 3.11
C ALA A 127 -11.93 -12.81 1.80
N GLY A 128 -11.54 -13.93 1.20
CA GLY A 128 -10.73 -13.93 -0.02
C GLY A 128 -9.23 -14.03 0.19
N MET A 129 -8.76 -14.07 1.45
CA MET A 129 -7.37 -14.38 1.79
C MET A 129 -7.30 -15.46 2.87
N PRO A 130 -6.27 -16.32 2.89
CA PRO A 130 -6.10 -17.28 3.98
C PRO A 130 -5.94 -16.60 5.34
N THR A 131 -6.42 -17.24 6.39
CA THR A 131 -6.11 -16.89 7.79
C THR A 131 -5.29 -18.02 8.38
N THR A 132 -3.97 -17.84 8.37
CA THR A 132 -3.03 -18.91 8.72
C THR A 132 -2.64 -18.93 10.19
N ALA A 133 -2.92 -17.86 10.93
CA ALA A 133 -2.41 -17.66 12.29
C ALA A 133 -0.89 -17.86 12.41
N GLY A 134 -0.14 -17.55 11.34
CA GLY A 134 1.30 -17.75 11.24
C GLY A 134 1.73 -19.21 11.11
N SER A 135 0.81 -20.15 10.89
CA SER A 135 1.09 -21.59 10.85
C SER A 135 0.91 -22.18 9.44
N ALA A 136 1.90 -22.95 9.02
CA ALA A 136 1.81 -23.73 7.78
C ALA A 136 0.66 -24.77 7.80
N SER A 137 0.20 -25.18 8.97
CA SER A 137 -0.93 -26.12 9.08
C SER A 137 -2.27 -25.51 8.65
N LEU A 138 -2.38 -24.18 8.63
CA LEU A 138 -3.55 -23.42 8.21
C LEU A 138 -3.33 -22.63 6.93
N ALA A 139 -2.31 -22.95 6.14
CA ALA A 139 -1.94 -22.20 4.93
C ALA A 139 -3.08 -22.05 3.92
N GLU A 140 -4.01 -23.00 3.88
CA GLU A 140 -5.16 -22.99 2.97
C GLU A 140 -6.50 -22.71 3.71
N SER A 141 -6.44 -22.22 4.95
CA SER A 141 -7.64 -21.92 5.74
C SER A 141 -8.31 -20.64 5.24
N MET A 142 -9.32 -20.77 4.39
CA MET A 142 -10.08 -19.66 3.83
C MET A 142 -11.29 -19.34 4.71
N PRO A 143 -11.35 -18.17 5.35
CA PRO A 143 -12.51 -17.78 6.14
C PRO A 143 -13.69 -17.46 5.22
N PRO A 144 -14.94 -17.83 5.63
CA PRO A 144 -16.12 -17.51 4.84
C PRO A 144 -16.50 -16.02 4.87
N ASP A 145 -16.17 -15.33 5.96
CA ASP A 145 -16.53 -13.95 6.23
C ASP A 145 -15.38 -13.17 6.89
N ASP A 146 -15.48 -11.84 6.83
CA ASP A 146 -14.58 -10.95 7.54
C ASP A 146 -14.83 -11.02 9.07
N SER A 147 -13.76 -10.97 9.85
CA SER A 147 -13.87 -10.72 11.28
C SER A 147 -14.54 -9.37 11.55
N PHE A 148 -15.17 -9.20 12.71
CA PHE A 148 -15.90 -7.98 13.06
C PHE A 148 -15.04 -6.72 12.89
N GLN A 149 -13.79 -6.73 13.36
CA GLN A 149 -12.89 -5.59 13.29
C GLN A 149 -12.50 -5.26 11.84
N VAL A 150 -12.21 -6.27 11.02
CA VAL A 150 -11.86 -6.08 9.61
C VAL A 150 -13.03 -5.48 8.85
N ARG A 151 -14.23 -6.00 9.05
CA ARG A 151 -15.43 -5.40 8.45
C ARG A 151 -15.60 -3.93 8.86
N ARG A 152 -15.43 -3.61 10.15
CA ARG A 152 -15.60 -2.24 10.65
C ARG A 152 -14.56 -1.26 10.08
N ILE A 153 -13.31 -1.66 9.91
CA ILE A 153 -12.31 -0.78 9.29
C ILE A 153 -12.60 -0.57 7.79
N GLN A 154 -13.05 -1.61 7.09
CA GLN A 154 -13.43 -1.48 5.67
C GLN A 154 -14.68 -0.60 5.49
N GLU A 155 -15.69 -0.73 6.37
CA GLU A 155 -16.86 0.16 6.39
C GLU A 155 -16.47 1.62 6.65
N ALA A 156 -15.39 1.85 7.41
CA ALA A 156 -14.82 3.18 7.62
C ALA A 156 -13.98 3.69 6.45
N GLY A 157 -13.80 2.89 5.39
CA GLY A 157 -13.09 3.25 4.16
C GLY A 157 -11.64 2.74 4.07
N ALA A 158 -11.17 1.91 5.00
CA ALA A 158 -9.83 1.35 4.93
C ALA A 158 -9.65 0.35 3.79
N ILE A 159 -8.40 0.22 3.37
CA ILE A 159 -7.94 -0.80 2.43
C ILE A 159 -7.10 -1.81 3.20
N VAL A 160 -7.54 -3.07 3.30
CA VAL A 160 -6.67 -4.14 3.79
C VAL A 160 -5.59 -4.38 2.73
N LEU A 161 -4.36 -3.92 3.01
CA LEU A 161 -3.27 -3.99 2.06
C LEU A 161 -2.58 -5.36 2.07
N ALA A 162 -2.36 -5.91 3.28
CA ALA A 162 -1.65 -7.17 3.44
C ALA A 162 -1.96 -7.84 4.77
N LYS A 163 -1.77 -9.16 4.81
CA LYS A 163 -1.74 -9.98 6.02
C LYS A 163 -0.31 -10.05 6.54
N SER A 164 -0.12 -9.63 7.80
CA SER A 164 1.21 -9.58 8.41
C SER A 164 1.59 -10.84 9.17
N ASN A 165 2.89 -11.12 9.18
CA ASN A 165 3.47 -12.22 9.94
C ASN A 165 3.20 -12.07 11.46
N MET A 166 3.17 -13.20 12.12
CA MET A 166 2.90 -13.27 13.56
C MET A 166 3.57 -14.51 14.18
N ALA A 167 3.74 -14.50 15.48
CA ALA A 167 4.08 -15.73 16.19
C ALA A 167 2.97 -16.75 15.98
N GLU A 168 3.37 -17.97 15.64
CA GLU A 168 2.44 -19.07 15.34
C GLU A 168 1.42 -19.25 16.45
N PHE A 169 0.12 -19.27 16.08
CA PHE A 169 -1.04 -19.29 16.99
C PHE A 169 -1.02 -18.20 18.07
N ALA A 170 -0.35 -17.09 17.81
CA ALA A 170 -0.14 -15.97 18.75
C ALA A 170 0.54 -16.40 20.08
N PHE A 171 1.33 -17.46 20.05
CA PHE A 171 1.92 -18.08 21.24
C PHE A 171 3.42 -17.76 21.43
N SER A 172 3.83 -16.53 21.16
CA SER A 172 5.15 -16.05 21.59
C SER A 172 5.12 -14.53 21.81
N PRO A 173 5.26 -14.06 23.03
CA PRO A 173 5.29 -12.63 23.31
C PRO A 173 6.65 -11.99 22.97
N ASN A 174 7.72 -12.80 22.80
CA ASN A 174 9.07 -12.31 22.69
C ASN A 174 9.54 -12.11 21.26
N GLU A 175 8.97 -12.86 20.31
CA GLU A 175 9.41 -12.84 18.93
C GLU A 175 8.29 -13.22 17.96
N THR A 176 8.42 -12.81 16.72
CA THR A 176 7.60 -13.27 15.63
C THR A 176 8.35 -14.37 14.91
N ILE A 177 7.91 -15.57 15.12
CA ILE A 177 8.41 -16.75 14.45
C ILE A 177 7.26 -17.25 13.59
N GLY A 178 7.23 -16.86 12.34
CA GLY A 178 6.42 -17.55 11.37
C GLY A 178 7.00 -18.95 11.19
N SER A 179 6.23 -20.00 11.41
CA SER A 179 6.74 -21.37 11.42
C SER A 179 7.51 -21.72 10.15
N ARG A 180 6.90 -21.50 9.01
CA ARG A 180 7.52 -21.65 7.68
C ARG A 180 7.00 -20.63 6.68
N ILE A 181 6.08 -19.76 7.09
CA ILE A 181 5.44 -18.78 6.25
C ILE A 181 5.49 -17.42 6.96
N PRO A 182 6.28 -16.50 6.49
CA PRO A 182 7.42 -16.49 5.55
C PRO A 182 8.77 -16.73 6.21
N GLY A 183 8.84 -17.10 7.49
CA GLY A 183 10.02 -17.21 8.31
C GLY A 183 10.10 -16.12 9.38
N PHE A 184 11.29 -15.86 9.92
CA PHE A 184 11.47 -14.87 10.98
C PHE A 184 11.27 -13.45 10.47
N THR A 185 10.49 -12.69 11.20
CA THR A 185 10.39 -11.23 11.00
C THR A 185 11.55 -10.53 11.70
N ARG A 186 12.12 -9.52 11.04
CA ARG A 186 13.22 -8.71 11.56
C ARG A 186 12.72 -7.34 12.00
N ASN A 187 13.37 -6.79 13.02
CA ASN A 187 13.14 -5.42 13.43
C ASN A 187 13.74 -4.46 12.36
N PRO A 188 12.98 -3.52 11.77
CA PRO A 188 13.49 -2.65 10.71
C PRO A 188 14.61 -1.70 11.16
N TYR A 189 14.68 -1.34 12.44
CA TYR A 189 15.75 -0.50 12.98
C TYR A 189 17.01 -1.29 13.31
N ALA A 190 16.89 -2.63 13.47
CA ALA A 190 18.02 -3.52 13.80
C ALA A 190 17.74 -4.92 13.27
N THR A 191 18.10 -5.19 12.02
CA THR A 191 17.74 -6.41 11.29
C THR A 191 18.33 -7.71 11.87
N ASN A 192 19.22 -7.60 12.86
CA ASN A 192 19.71 -8.71 13.69
C ASN A 192 18.92 -8.89 14.99
N ARG A 193 17.80 -8.20 15.17
CA ARG A 193 16.92 -8.26 16.33
C ARG A 193 15.51 -8.66 15.92
N VAL A 194 14.77 -9.18 16.89
CA VAL A 194 13.35 -9.52 16.73
C VAL A 194 12.46 -8.31 16.98
N PRO A 195 11.30 -8.20 16.32
CA PRO A 195 10.35 -7.12 16.51
C PRO A 195 9.43 -7.31 17.74
N ALA A 196 9.70 -8.31 18.59
CA ALA A 196 8.77 -8.87 19.58
C ALA A 196 7.54 -9.56 18.93
N GLY A 197 6.61 -10.04 19.72
CA GLY A 197 5.41 -10.76 19.25
C GLY A 197 4.25 -10.69 20.25
N SER A 198 3.15 -11.26 19.84
CA SER A 198 2.90 -12.05 18.63
C SER A 198 2.53 -11.23 17.38
N SER A 199 2.28 -9.90 17.46
CA SER A 199 2.00 -9.02 16.31
C SER A 199 3.29 -8.39 15.75
N GLY A 200 4.40 -9.14 15.73
CA GLY A 200 5.70 -8.60 15.34
C GLY A 200 5.77 -8.20 13.87
N GLY A 201 5.13 -8.94 12.97
CA GLY A 201 5.03 -8.57 11.57
C GLY A 201 4.25 -7.27 11.36
N THR A 202 3.12 -7.09 12.07
CA THR A 202 2.36 -5.83 12.04
C THR A 202 3.23 -4.66 12.51
N GLY A 203 3.92 -4.83 13.65
CA GLY A 203 4.82 -3.79 14.18
C GLY A 203 5.96 -3.46 13.22
N ALA A 204 6.64 -4.48 12.69
CA ALA A 204 7.73 -4.27 11.74
C ALA A 204 7.27 -3.64 10.43
N ALA A 205 6.10 -4.03 9.91
CA ALA A 205 5.53 -3.48 8.68
C ALA A 205 5.18 -2.00 8.83
N VAL A 206 4.51 -1.60 9.91
CA VAL A 206 4.18 -0.19 10.15
C VAL A 206 5.45 0.64 10.35
N ALA A 207 6.41 0.16 11.14
CA ALA A 207 7.68 0.85 11.37
C ALA A 207 8.55 0.96 10.09
N ALA A 208 8.37 0.06 9.12
CA ALA A 208 9.01 0.13 7.81
C ALA A 208 8.20 0.96 6.79
N SER A 209 7.10 1.57 7.21
CA SER A 209 6.15 2.28 6.35
C SER A 209 5.66 1.40 5.18
N PHE A 210 5.13 0.21 5.49
CA PHE A 210 4.44 -0.67 4.54
C PHE A 210 2.93 -0.44 4.52
N GLY A 211 2.47 0.45 5.34
CA GLY A 211 1.09 0.91 5.47
C GLY A 211 1.02 2.00 6.52
N VAL A 212 -0.05 2.77 6.54
CA VAL A 212 -0.21 3.92 7.44
C VAL A 212 -0.37 3.47 8.88
N VAL A 213 -1.16 2.43 9.11
CA VAL A 213 -1.46 1.87 10.43
C VAL A 213 -1.60 0.35 10.36
N GLY A 214 -1.62 -0.31 11.51
CA GLY A 214 -1.73 -1.75 11.59
C GLY A 214 -2.73 -2.22 12.65
N LEU A 215 -3.38 -3.36 12.38
CA LEU A 215 -4.29 -4.05 13.28
C LEU A 215 -3.61 -5.30 13.84
N GLY A 216 -3.33 -5.29 15.13
CA GLY A 216 -2.78 -6.41 15.89
C GLY A 216 -3.76 -6.96 16.92
N THR A 217 -3.39 -8.04 17.62
CA THR A 217 -4.13 -8.59 18.76
C THR A 217 -3.24 -8.69 19.99
N ASP A 218 -3.78 -8.45 21.18
CA ASP A 218 -3.02 -8.47 22.43
C ASP A 218 -3.80 -9.18 23.55
N THR A 219 -3.41 -10.38 23.88
CA THR A 219 -3.89 -11.11 25.06
C THR A 219 -2.93 -10.86 26.23
N GLY A 220 -1.64 -11.01 26.01
CA GLY A 220 -0.63 -10.91 27.06
C GLY A 220 0.64 -10.15 26.69
N ASN A 221 0.60 -9.10 25.86
CA ASN A 221 1.70 -8.23 25.41
C ASN A 221 1.78 -8.06 23.88
N SER A 222 0.94 -8.72 23.12
CA SER A 222 1.15 -8.94 21.68
C SER A 222 0.88 -7.72 20.77
N ILE A 223 0.47 -6.56 21.30
CA ILE A 223 0.53 -5.24 20.67
C ILE A 223 1.61 -4.39 21.34
N ARG A 224 1.58 -4.33 22.67
CA ARG A 224 2.46 -3.44 23.47
C ARG A 224 3.93 -3.76 23.27
N GLY A 225 4.31 -5.05 23.28
CA GLY A 225 5.68 -5.50 23.02
C GLY A 225 6.17 -5.12 21.62
N PRO A 226 5.49 -5.54 20.53
CA PRO A 226 5.85 -5.13 19.18
C PRO A 226 5.90 -3.61 18.99
N SER A 227 4.96 -2.85 19.53
CA SER A 227 4.97 -1.39 19.43
C SER A 227 6.20 -0.79 20.11
N SER A 228 6.53 -1.26 21.33
CA SER A 228 7.71 -0.79 22.06
C SER A 228 9.03 -1.12 21.33
N HIS A 229 9.15 -2.32 20.77
CA HIS A 229 10.36 -2.76 20.07
C HIS A 229 10.57 -2.07 18.72
N ASN A 230 9.49 -1.58 18.11
CA ASN A 230 9.53 -0.95 16.80
C ASN A 230 9.24 0.56 16.86
N ALA A 231 9.39 1.19 18.04
CA ALA A 231 9.22 2.63 18.24
C ALA A 231 7.85 3.17 17.77
N LEU A 232 6.78 2.41 17.97
CA LEU A 232 5.42 2.76 17.56
C LEU A 232 4.54 3.12 18.75
N VAL A 233 3.49 3.89 18.50
CA VAL A 233 2.36 4.05 19.41
C VAL A 233 1.48 2.81 19.31
N GLY A 234 1.37 2.06 20.41
CA GLY A 234 0.51 0.87 20.52
C GLY A 234 -0.71 1.15 21.38
N ILE A 235 -1.90 0.93 20.81
CA ILE A 235 -3.16 1.10 21.54
C ILE A 235 -3.79 -0.27 21.73
N ARG A 236 -4.03 -0.63 23.01
CA ARG A 236 -4.82 -1.77 23.40
C ARG A 236 -6.08 -1.27 24.08
N SER A 237 -7.24 -1.60 23.49
CA SER A 237 -8.51 -1.25 24.11
C SER A 237 -8.70 -1.95 25.46
N THR A 238 -9.43 -1.31 26.37
CA THR A 238 -10.03 -1.98 27.52
C THR A 238 -11.17 -2.87 27.05
N ILE A 239 -11.42 -3.94 27.81
CA ILE A 239 -12.54 -4.85 27.56
C ILE A 239 -13.80 -4.22 28.15
#